data_c1cfd10ed9be8128648e75285ddee35c
#
_entry.id   c1cfd10ed9be8128648e75285ddee35c
#
_cell.length_a   1.000
_cell.length_b   1.000
_cell.length_c   1.000
_cell.angle_alpha   90.00
_cell.angle_beta   90.00
_cell.angle_gamma   90.00
#
_symmetry.space_group_name_H-M   'P 1'
#
loop_
_entity.id
_entity.type
_entity.pdbx_description
1 polymer ?
#
loop_
_entity_poly.entity_id
_entity_poly.type
_entity_poly.pdbx_seq_one_letter_code
_entity_poly.pdbx_strand_id
1 'polypeptide(L)'
;MRIMLKSGLLLVALGLAAQARAQGPVIAGVAPVIEWGAGYTYMKSDVPSQGNMAMTGVLVSGSADLNSHFGAKLEVGYTRSYDAFQTGRKADILTYMGGPVFYPVRRPKFSIHAQVLLGGARETGVNFESDGTLVRGFVNHFAWAGGAGFQYRISPILSLRPEVEYLRTSFFNSNVAVQGQTNLRTSLSLMYTFGRRE
;
A
#
# COMPACT_ATOMS: atom_id res chain seq x y z
N MET A 1 -9.19 24.42 16.68
CA MET A 1 -8.59 23.56 17.74
C MET A 1 -8.64 22.04 17.47
N ARG A 2 -9.34 21.54 16.47
CA ARG A 2 -9.42 20.08 16.15
C ARG A 2 -8.34 19.56 15.17
N ILE A 3 -7.61 20.42 14.50
CA ILE A 3 -6.60 20.02 13.49
C ILE A 3 -5.25 19.71 14.15
N MET A 4 -4.90 20.39 15.25
CA MET A 4 -3.62 20.18 15.96
C MET A 4 -3.52 18.81 16.67
N LEU A 5 -4.64 18.20 17.03
CA LEU A 5 -4.64 16.91 17.74
C LEU A 5 -4.27 15.73 16.83
N LYS A 6 -4.55 15.84 15.52
CA LYS A 6 -4.29 14.78 14.55
C LYS A 6 -2.82 14.71 14.09
N SER A 7 -2.14 15.86 14.10
CA SER A 7 -0.71 15.91 13.74
C SER A 7 0.18 15.39 14.88
N GLY A 8 -0.24 15.54 16.13
CA GLY A 8 0.46 15.01 17.30
C GLY A 8 0.47 13.48 17.36
N LEU A 9 -0.61 12.84 16.93
CA LEU A 9 -0.73 11.38 16.97
C LEU A 9 0.22 10.69 15.97
N LEU A 10 0.45 11.32 14.82
CA LEU A 10 1.37 10.80 13.79
C LEU A 10 2.83 10.88 14.22
N LEU A 11 3.21 11.96 14.91
CA LEU A 11 4.56 12.14 15.47
C LEU A 11 4.84 11.20 16.64
N VAL A 12 3.84 10.90 17.47
CA VAL A 12 3.96 9.93 18.57
C VAL A 12 4.09 8.50 18.02
N ALA A 13 3.37 8.14 16.96
CA ALA A 13 3.50 6.82 16.32
C ALA A 13 4.89 6.62 15.67
N LEU A 14 5.46 7.66 15.06
CA LEU A 14 6.82 7.64 14.53
C LEU A 14 7.88 7.59 15.64
N GLY A 15 7.65 8.25 16.76
CA GLY A 15 8.52 8.22 17.95
C GLY A 15 8.53 6.87 18.66
N LEU A 16 7.39 6.19 18.75
CA LEU A 16 7.27 4.86 19.35
C LEU A 16 7.93 3.77 18.48
N ALA A 17 7.89 3.91 17.16
CA ALA A 17 8.59 3.01 16.24
C ALA A 17 10.13 3.14 16.38
N ALA A 18 10.64 4.30 16.75
CA ALA A 18 12.06 4.51 16.99
C ALA A 18 12.54 3.89 18.33
N GLN A 19 11.66 3.82 19.34
CA GLN A 19 12.00 3.25 20.65
C GLN A 19 11.86 1.72 20.72
N ALA A 20 11.12 1.10 19.79
CA ALA A 20 11.02 -0.36 19.68
C ALA A 20 12.35 -1.04 19.34
N ARG A 21 13.40 -0.29 18.97
CA ARG A 21 14.78 -0.79 18.79
C ARG A 21 15.48 -1.20 20.08
N ALA A 22 14.94 -0.84 21.26
CA ALA A 22 15.68 -0.97 22.52
C ALA A 22 15.39 -2.25 23.31
N GLN A 23 14.39 -3.08 22.95
CA GLN A 23 13.95 -4.18 23.83
C GLN A 23 13.58 -5.50 23.11
N GLY A 24 13.94 -5.69 21.86
CA GLY A 24 13.82 -7.00 21.20
C GLY A 24 14.95 -7.92 21.63
N PRO A 25 14.73 -9.25 21.78
CA PRO A 25 15.82 -10.18 21.98
C PRO A 25 16.79 -10.03 20.81
N VAL A 26 18.00 -9.61 21.11
CA VAL A 26 19.11 -9.56 20.13
C VAL A 26 19.38 -11.01 19.76
N ILE A 27 18.79 -11.48 18.67
CA ILE A 27 19.28 -12.67 17.99
C ILE A 27 20.64 -12.23 17.43
N ALA A 28 21.68 -12.68 18.10
CA ALA A 28 23.04 -12.32 17.78
C ALA A 28 23.31 -12.62 16.31
N GLY A 29 23.62 -11.60 15.52
CA GLY A 29 24.32 -11.79 14.28
C GLY A 29 23.92 -10.94 13.08
N VAL A 30 22.68 -10.51 12.88
CA VAL A 30 22.34 -9.78 11.64
C VAL A 30 21.44 -8.58 11.98
N ALA A 31 21.94 -7.38 11.72
CA ALA A 31 21.12 -6.17 11.81
C ALA A 31 19.96 -6.27 10.79
N PRO A 32 18.72 -5.96 11.19
CA PRO A 32 17.59 -6.00 10.27
C PRO A 32 17.83 -5.05 9.10
N VAL A 33 17.71 -5.56 7.90
CA VAL A 33 17.78 -4.73 6.69
C VAL A 33 16.47 -3.98 6.59
N ILE A 34 16.54 -2.66 6.58
CA ILE A 34 15.39 -1.78 6.41
C ILE A 34 15.46 -1.17 5.02
N GLU A 35 14.37 -1.19 4.31
CA GLU A 35 14.24 -0.59 2.98
C GLU A 35 13.10 0.42 2.98
N TRP A 36 13.31 1.54 2.32
CA TRP A 36 12.28 2.53 2.04
C TRP A 36 12.29 2.86 0.56
N GLY A 37 11.14 3.12 0.01
CA GLY A 37 11.05 3.48 -1.40
C GLY A 37 9.79 4.21 -1.75
N ALA A 38 9.85 4.79 -2.93
CA ALA A 38 8.73 5.44 -3.56
C ALA A 38 8.66 5.04 -5.03
N GLY A 39 7.47 5.00 -5.58
CA GLY A 39 7.25 4.58 -6.94
C GLY A 39 5.98 5.12 -7.54
N TYR A 40 5.87 4.87 -8.84
CA TYR A 40 4.65 5.11 -9.60
C TYR A 40 3.74 3.89 -9.49
N THR A 41 2.45 4.13 -9.39
CA THR A 41 1.44 3.07 -9.37
C THR A 41 0.32 3.32 -10.39
N TYR A 42 -0.11 2.24 -11.01
CA TYR A 42 -1.30 2.19 -11.87
C TYR A 42 -2.27 1.19 -11.25
N MET A 43 -3.51 1.58 -11.13
CA MET A 43 -4.57 0.74 -10.58
C MET A 43 -5.76 0.70 -11.53
N LYS A 44 -6.20 -0.51 -11.86
CA LYS A 44 -7.47 -0.75 -12.55
C LYS A 44 -8.47 -1.21 -11.50
N SER A 45 -9.49 -0.39 -11.28
CA SER A 45 -10.59 -0.69 -10.36
C SER A 45 -11.77 -1.22 -11.17
N ASP A 46 -12.28 -2.37 -10.76
CA ASP A 46 -13.51 -2.95 -11.30
C ASP A 46 -14.62 -2.77 -10.27
N VAL A 47 -15.58 -1.90 -10.63
CA VAL A 47 -16.73 -1.59 -9.78
C VAL A 47 -17.93 -2.30 -10.33
N PRO A 48 -18.52 -3.25 -9.61
CA PRO A 48 -19.74 -3.92 -10.04
C PRO A 48 -20.83 -2.92 -10.46
N SER A 49 -21.41 -3.15 -11.60
CA SER A 49 -22.50 -2.32 -12.19
C SER A 49 -22.09 -0.95 -12.74
N GLN A 50 -20.84 -0.50 -12.57
CA GLN A 50 -20.38 0.82 -13.03
C GLN A 50 -19.21 0.74 -14.03
N GLY A 51 -18.60 -0.44 -14.14
CA GLY A 51 -17.51 -0.68 -15.08
C GLY A 51 -16.12 -0.44 -14.51
N ASN A 52 -15.15 -0.29 -15.41
CA ASN A 52 -13.74 -0.17 -15.05
C ASN A 52 -13.31 1.29 -14.93
N MET A 53 -12.52 1.59 -13.90
CA MET A 53 -11.89 2.89 -13.72
C MET A 53 -10.36 2.72 -13.65
N ALA A 54 -9.65 3.46 -14.50
CA ALA A 54 -8.20 3.52 -14.47
C ALA A 54 -7.73 4.67 -13.58
N MET A 55 -6.76 4.39 -12.72
CA MET A 55 -6.20 5.34 -11.78
C MET A 55 -4.68 5.29 -11.83
N THR A 56 -4.05 6.43 -11.66
CA THR A 56 -2.59 6.55 -11.60
C THR A 56 -2.18 7.31 -10.34
N GLY A 57 -0.97 7.06 -9.85
CA GLY A 57 -0.56 7.73 -8.64
C GLY A 57 0.84 7.36 -8.14
N VAL A 58 1.03 7.51 -6.85
CA VAL A 58 2.30 7.27 -6.17
C VAL A 58 2.12 6.27 -5.03
N LEU A 59 3.16 5.50 -4.77
CA LEU A 59 3.25 4.54 -3.69
C LEU A 59 4.53 4.82 -2.90
N VAL A 60 4.40 4.88 -1.59
CA VAL A 60 5.54 4.93 -0.65
C VAL A 60 5.47 3.69 0.22
N SER A 61 6.57 2.98 0.36
CA SER A 61 6.62 1.78 1.17
C SER A 61 7.90 1.68 1.99
N GLY A 62 7.80 1.04 3.14
CA GLY A 62 8.91 0.65 3.98
C GLY A 62 8.82 -0.83 4.30
N SER A 63 9.94 -1.53 4.30
CA SER A 63 10.01 -2.93 4.70
C SER A 63 11.19 -3.19 5.63
N ALA A 64 11.00 -4.14 6.53
CA ALA A 64 12.04 -4.62 7.43
C ALA A 64 12.14 -6.14 7.33
N ASP A 65 13.35 -6.65 7.13
CA ASP A 65 13.59 -8.08 7.11
C ASP A 65 13.67 -8.61 8.54
N LEU A 66 12.84 -9.60 8.86
CA LEU A 66 12.87 -10.29 10.15
C LEU A 66 13.84 -11.47 10.14
N ASN A 67 13.92 -12.15 9.01
CA ASN A 67 14.87 -13.22 8.74
C ASN A 67 15.10 -13.39 7.23
N SER A 68 15.78 -14.45 6.81
CA SER A 68 16.11 -14.71 5.39
C SER A 68 14.87 -14.88 4.50
N HIS A 69 13.73 -15.29 5.05
CA HIS A 69 12.53 -15.61 4.27
C HIS A 69 11.34 -14.73 4.60
N PHE A 70 11.33 -14.07 5.75
CA PHE A 70 10.19 -13.26 6.19
C PHE A 70 10.60 -11.84 6.51
N GLY A 71 9.69 -10.92 6.22
CA GLY A 71 9.78 -9.52 6.56
C GLY A 71 8.40 -8.95 6.87
N ALA A 72 8.38 -7.69 7.22
CA ALA A 72 7.18 -6.88 7.37
C ALA A 72 7.24 -5.68 6.42
N LYS A 73 6.11 -5.30 5.83
CA LYS A 73 5.98 -4.14 4.95
C LYS A 73 4.87 -3.23 5.45
N LEU A 74 5.11 -1.94 5.32
CA LEU A 74 4.11 -0.89 5.43
C LEU A 74 4.08 -0.13 4.12
N GLU A 75 2.90 0.27 3.67
CA GLU A 75 2.77 1.08 2.47
C GLU A 75 1.63 2.09 2.56
N VAL A 76 1.82 3.21 1.89
CA VAL A 76 0.83 4.24 1.66
C VAL A 76 0.78 4.52 0.18
N GLY A 77 -0.38 4.35 -0.43
CA GLY A 77 -0.61 4.60 -1.86
C GLY A 77 -1.66 5.69 -2.05
N TYR A 78 -1.40 6.59 -2.99
CA TYR A 78 -2.37 7.58 -3.44
C TYR A 78 -2.56 7.44 -4.94
N THR A 79 -3.80 7.20 -5.36
CA THR A 79 -4.15 7.06 -6.78
C THR A 79 -5.33 7.98 -7.13
N ARG A 80 -5.31 8.51 -8.34
CA ARG A 80 -6.31 9.43 -8.87
C ARG A 80 -6.79 8.96 -10.23
N SER A 81 -8.11 9.01 -10.43
CA SER A 81 -8.74 9.01 -11.75
C SER A 81 -9.18 10.42 -12.09
N TYR A 82 -8.89 10.84 -13.31
CA TYR A 82 -9.34 12.16 -13.81
C TYR A 82 -10.73 12.10 -14.46
N ASP A 83 -11.16 10.90 -14.79
CA ASP A 83 -12.46 10.62 -15.41
C ASP A 83 -13.05 9.34 -14.79
N ALA A 84 -13.62 9.50 -13.59
CA ALA A 84 -14.25 8.40 -12.88
C ALA A 84 -15.53 7.99 -13.62
N PHE A 85 -15.58 6.73 -14.08
CA PHE A 85 -16.73 6.14 -14.76
C PHE A 85 -17.25 6.94 -15.97
N GLN A 86 -16.36 7.64 -16.69
CA GLN A 86 -16.72 8.48 -17.86
C GLN A 86 -17.70 9.63 -17.52
N THR A 87 -17.67 10.09 -16.28
CA THR A 87 -18.52 11.19 -15.80
C THR A 87 -17.85 12.57 -15.89
N GLY A 88 -16.58 12.63 -16.32
CA GLY A 88 -15.75 13.84 -16.30
C GLY A 88 -15.37 14.29 -14.88
N ARG A 89 -15.63 13.49 -13.86
CA ARG A 89 -15.36 13.80 -12.45
C ARG A 89 -14.13 13.05 -11.94
N LYS A 90 -13.47 13.63 -10.94
CA LYS A 90 -12.27 13.06 -10.33
C LYS A 90 -12.63 12.17 -9.14
N ALA A 91 -11.92 11.06 -9.00
CA ALA A 91 -11.95 10.20 -7.81
C ALA A 91 -10.53 9.94 -7.33
N ASP A 92 -10.34 10.01 -6.02
CA ASP A 92 -9.06 9.80 -5.35
C ASP A 92 -9.18 8.61 -4.38
N ILE A 93 -8.19 7.72 -4.39
CA ILE A 93 -8.11 6.63 -3.42
C ILE A 93 -6.76 6.73 -2.69
N LEU A 94 -6.82 6.86 -1.36
CA LEU A 94 -5.70 6.75 -0.46
C LEU A 94 -5.76 5.38 0.22
N THR A 95 -4.70 4.58 0.09
CA THR A 95 -4.55 3.29 0.79
C THR A 95 -3.44 3.40 1.83
N TYR A 96 -3.61 2.72 2.98
CA TYR A 96 -2.60 2.59 4.02
C TYR A 96 -2.70 1.18 4.58
N MET A 97 -1.66 0.40 4.34
CA MET A 97 -1.68 -1.03 4.62
C MET A 97 -0.35 -1.50 5.19
N GLY A 98 -0.40 -2.63 5.90
CA GLY A 98 0.79 -3.28 6.41
C GLY A 98 0.58 -4.78 6.57
N GLY A 99 1.67 -5.53 6.55
CA GLY A 99 1.58 -6.97 6.70
C GLY A 99 2.88 -7.71 6.42
N PRO A 100 2.82 -9.04 6.48
CA PRO A 100 3.96 -9.90 6.24
C PRO A 100 4.34 -9.96 4.75
N VAL A 101 5.65 -10.10 4.54
CA VAL A 101 6.27 -10.37 3.24
C VAL A 101 7.05 -11.67 3.35
N PHE A 102 6.86 -12.55 2.40
CA PHE A 102 7.59 -13.80 2.26
C PHE A 102 8.51 -13.76 1.04
N TYR A 103 9.75 -14.15 1.21
CA TYR A 103 10.77 -14.17 0.17
C TYR A 103 11.18 -15.62 -0.17
N PRO A 104 10.53 -16.26 -1.15
CA PRO A 104 10.89 -17.61 -1.58
C PRO A 104 12.29 -17.69 -2.21
N VAL A 105 12.72 -16.60 -2.84
CA VAL A 105 14.04 -16.53 -3.49
C VAL A 105 14.73 -15.23 -3.09
N ARG A 106 15.94 -15.36 -2.52
CA ARG A 106 16.86 -14.24 -2.27
C ARG A 106 18.22 -14.56 -2.84
N ARG A 107 18.67 -13.74 -3.76
CA ARG A 107 19.99 -13.80 -4.37
C ARG A 107 20.68 -12.44 -4.21
N PRO A 108 22.00 -12.34 -4.34
CA PRO A 108 22.71 -11.07 -4.20
C PRO A 108 22.20 -9.95 -5.11
N LYS A 109 21.77 -10.28 -6.33
CA LYS A 109 21.31 -9.31 -7.33
C LYS A 109 19.78 -9.21 -7.43
N PHE A 110 19.04 -10.24 -7.03
CA PHE A 110 17.58 -10.21 -7.13
C PHE A 110 16.89 -10.98 -6.02
N SER A 111 15.66 -10.62 -5.72
CA SER A 111 14.76 -11.40 -4.87
C SER A 111 13.35 -11.40 -5.44
N ILE A 112 12.62 -12.47 -5.13
CA ILE A 112 11.19 -12.58 -5.42
C ILE A 112 10.48 -12.57 -4.07
N HIS A 113 9.35 -11.88 -3.99
CA HIS A 113 8.56 -11.83 -2.77
C HIS A 113 7.07 -11.96 -3.06
N ALA A 114 6.35 -12.47 -2.09
CA ALA A 114 4.90 -12.46 -2.01
C ALA A 114 4.48 -11.77 -0.72
N GLN A 115 3.32 -11.10 -0.71
CA GLN A 115 2.87 -10.32 0.43
C GLN A 115 1.37 -10.41 0.63
N VAL A 116 0.96 -10.27 1.89
CA VAL A 116 -0.43 -10.06 2.27
C VAL A 116 -0.47 -8.85 3.17
N LEU A 117 -1.25 -7.83 2.76
CA LEU A 117 -1.33 -6.57 3.47
C LEU A 117 -2.77 -6.34 3.92
N LEU A 118 -2.92 -5.82 5.13
CA LEU A 118 -4.19 -5.46 5.75
C LEU A 118 -4.15 -3.99 6.15
N GLY A 119 -5.28 -3.30 6.06
CA GLY A 119 -5.34 -1.90 6.44
C GLY A 119 -6.63 -1.22 6.05
N GLY A 120 -6.53 0.00 5.60
CA GLY A 120 -7.67 0.80 5.18
C GLY A 120 -7.45 1.47 3.84
N ALA A 121 -8.58 1.82 3.24
CA ALA A 121 -8.61 2.66 2.06
C ALA A 121 -9.65 3.77 2.28
N ARG A 122 -9.32 4.96 1.79
CA ARG A 122 -10.20 6.12 1.78
C ARG A 122 -10.41 6.57 0.34
N GLU A 123 -11.65 6.52 -0.09
CA GLU A 123 -12.07 7.14 -1.34
C GLU A 123 -12.56 8.57 -1.08
N THR A 124 -12.21 9.49 -1.97
CA THR A 124 -12.69 10.87 -1.95
C THR A 124 -13.08 11.26 -3.38
N GLY A 125 -14.32 11.72 -3.58
CA GLY A 125 -14.77 12.13 -4.89
C GLY A 125 -16.23 11.84 -5.14
N VAL A 126 -16.51 11.13 -6.21
CA VAL A 126 -17.87 10.82 -6.64
C VAL A 126 -18.31 9.50 -6.03
N ASN A 127 -19.27 9.56 -5.14
CA ASN A 127 -19.95 8.39 -4.59
C ASN A 127 -21.39 8.35 -5.14
N PHE A 128 -21.92 7.14 -5.33
CA PHE A 128 -23.32 6.95 -5.68
C PHE A 128 -24.11 6.60 -4.42
N GLU A 129 -25.17 7.36 -4.15
CA GLU A 129 -26.17 6.93 -3.17
C GLU A 129 -27.01 5.79 -3.73
N SER A 130 -27.76 5.12 -2.84
CA SER A 130 -28.61 3.96 -3.19
C SER A 130 -29.70 4.27 -4.22
N ASP A 131 -30.02 5.53 -4.41
CA ASP A 131 -30.97 6.04 -5.41
C ASP A 131 -30.31 6.41 -6.75
N GLY A 132 -29.00 6.21 -6.88
CA GLY A 132 -28.22 6.57 -8.07
C GLY A 132 -27.78 8.03 -8.12
N THR A 133 -28.06 8.83 -7.09
CA THR A 133 -27.63 10.23 -7.02
C THR A 133 -26.14 10.32 -6.77
N LEU A 134 -25.44 11.15 -7.56
CA LEU A 134 -24.01 11.42 -7.41
C LEU A 134 -23.77 12.39 -6.26
N VAL A 135 -23.20 11.88 -5.18
CA VAL A 135 -22.85 12.69 -4.00
C VAL A 135 -21.34 12.86 -3.94
N ARG A 136 -20.89 14.05 -3.59
CA ARG A 136 -19.48 14.31 -3.30
C ARG A 136 -19.22 14.05 -1.82
N GLY A 137 -18.36 13.07 -1.53
CA GLY A 137 -18.06 12.68 -0.16
C GLY A 137 -16.73 11.98 -0.02
N PHE A 138 -16.49 11.44 1.16
CA PHE A 138 -15.41 10.49 1.40
C PHE A 138 -15.94 9.27 2.14
N VAL A 139 -15.38 8.12 1.82
CA VAL A 139 -15.74 6.84 2.43
C VAL A 139 -14.44 6.16 2.88
N ASN A 140 -14.42 5.66 4.12
CA ASN A 140 -13.31 4.88 4.64
C ASN A 140 -13.77 3.45 4.86
N HIS A 141 -13.03 2.50 4.33
CA HIS A 141 -13.30 1.09 4.52
C HIS A 141 -12.03 0.29 4.78
N PHE A 142 -12.24 -0.89 5.35
CA PHE A 142 -11.20 -1.90 5.45
C PHE A 142 -10.76 -2.33 4.05
N ALA A 143 -9.46 -2.51 3.88
CA ALA A 143 -8.85 -2.99 2.66
C ALA A 143 -7.86 -4.11 2.97
N TRP A 144 -7.73 -5.04 2.03
CA TRP A 144 -6.67 -6.02 2.07
C TRP A 144 -6.09 -6.19 0.67
N ALA A 145 -4.81 -6.53 0.61
CA ALA A 145 -4.13 -6.79 -0.63
C ALA A 145 -3.30 -8.07 -0.54
N GLY A 146 -3.31 -8.83 -1.62
CA GLY A 146 -2.40 -9.94 -1.85
C GLY A 146 -1.61 -9.68 -3.11
N GLY A 147 -0.29 -9.85 -3.06
CA GLY A 147 0.54 -9.52 -4.20
C GLY A 147 1.88 -10.23 -4.23
N ALA A 148 2.56 -10.04 -5.32
CA ALA A 148 3.91 -10.53 -5.54
C ALA A 148 4.74 -9.49 -6.28
N GLY A 149 6.04 -9.56 -6.08
CA GLY A 149 6.96 -8.66 -6.73
C GLY A 149 8.34 -9.28 -6.92
N PHE A 150 9.10 -8.56 -7.70
CA PHE A 150 10.49 -8.86 -7.98
C PHE A 150 11.32 -7.63 -7.60
N GLN A 151 12.45 -7.83 -6.94
CA GLN A 151 13.36 -6.75 -6.62
C GLN A 151 14.71 -7.01 -7.30
N TYR A 152 15.17 -6.05 -8.06
CA TYR A 152 16.47 -6.07 -8.72
C TYR A 152 17.40 -5.02 -8.11
N ARG A 153 18.56 -5.46 -7.61
CA ARG A 153 19.55 -4.58 -7.02
C ARG A 153 20.39 -3.92 -8.09
N ILE A 154 20.29 -2.60 -8.20
CA ILE A 154 21.07 -1.78 -9.12
C ILE A 154 22.42 -1.44 -8.49
N SER A 155 22.43 -1.17 -7.17
CA SER A 155 23.63 -0.89 -6.39
C SER A 155 23.51 -1.49 -4.98
N PRO A 156 24.55 -1.45 -4.13
CA PRO A 156 24.43 -1.95 -2.74
C PRO A 156 23.32 -1.30 -1.92
N ILE A 157 22.92 -0.08 -2.26
CA ILE A 157 21.93 0.71 -1.53
C ILE A 157 20.64 0.98 -2.33
N LEU A 158 20.61 0.70 -3.65
CA LEU A 158 19.48 1.00 -4.51
C LEU A 158 18.99 -0.25 -5.24
N SER A 159 17.68 -0.42 -5.26
CA SER A 159 17.01 -1.49 -6.02
C SER A 159 15.72 -1.00 -6.66
N LEU A 160 15.36 -1.65 -7.75
CA LEU A 160 14.10 -1.46 -8.47
C LEU A 160 13.14 -2.57 -8.07
N ARG A 161 11.90 -2.22 -7.75
CA ARG A 161 10.89 -3.17 -7.28
C ARG A 161 9.58 -3.01 -8.06
N PRO A 162 9.37 -3.77 -9.12
CA PRO A 162 8.05 -3.96 -9.71
C PRO A 162 7.22 -4.91 -8.85
N GLU A 163 5.94 -4.57 -8.65
CA GLU A 163 4.97 -5.35 -7.88
C GLU A 163 3.63 -5.38 -8.60
N VAL A 164 2.91 -6.49 -8.42
CA VAL A 164 1.51 -6.65 -8.85
C VAL A 164 0.71 -7.10 -7.64
N GLU A 165 -0.41 -6.43 -7.39
CA GLU A 165 -1.24 -6.66 -6.21
C GLU A 165 -2.71 -6.70 -6.61
N TYR A 166 -3.40 -7.66 -6.02
CA TYR A 166 -4.84 -7.72 -5.97
C TYR A 166 -5.30 -7.01 -4.71
N LEU A 167 -5.95 -5.87 -4.86
CA LEU A 167 -6.44 -5.05 -3.76
C LEU A 167 -7.97 -5.14 -3.71
N ARG A 168 -8.51 -5.56 -2.57
CA ARG A 168 -9.95 -5.57 -2.33
C ARG A 168 -10.34 -4.47 -1.36
N THR A 169 -11.33 -3.68 -1.78
CA THR A 169 -11.94 -2.61 -1.01
C THR A 169 -13.45 -2.76 -1.02
N SER A 170 -14.16 -2.09 -0.13
CA SER A 170 -15.62 -2.20 -0.01
C SER A 170 -16.24 -0.80 0.09
N PHE A 171 -15.93 0.08 -0.88
CA PHE A 171 -16.39 1.47 -0.84
C PHE A 171 -17.89 1.63 -1.14
N PHE A 172 -18.47 0.74 -1.95
CA PHE A 172 -19.86 0.85 -2.37
C PHE A 172 -20.70 -0.18 -1.60
N ASN A 173 -21.42 0.33 -0.62
CA ASN A 173 -22.35 -0.46 0.17
C ASN A 173 -23.76 -0.17 -0.37
N SER A 174 -24.27 -1.00 -1.28
CA SER A 174 -25.69 -0.98 -1.56
C SER A 174 -26.42 -1.76 -0.47
N ASN A 175 -27.58 -1.29 -0.04
CA ASN A 175 -28.40 -1.91 1.02
C ASN A 175 -28.81 -3.39 0.75
N VAL A 176 -28.41 -3.96 -0.38
CA VAL A 176 -28.79 -5.32 -0.83
C VAL A 176 -27.63 -6.30 -0.83
N ALA A 177 -26.39 -5.84 -1.00
CA ALA A 177 -25.20 -6.68 -0.88
C ALA A 177 -23.95 -5.81 -0.70
N VAL A 178 -23.06 -6.20 0.21
CA VAL A 178 -21.69 -5.64 0.30
C VAL A 178 -20.94 -6.08 -0.95
N GLN A 179 -20.92 -5.26 -1.96
CA GLN A 179 -20.17 -5.54 -3.19
C GLN A 179 -18.73 -5.07 -2.98
N GLY A 180 -17.83 -6.04 -2.72
CA GLY A 180 -16.41 -5.75 -2.70
C GLY A 180 -15.91 -5.36 -4.09
N GLN A 181 -15.17 -4.27 -4.18
CA GLN A 181 -14.46 -3.89 -5.39
C GLN A 181 -13.18 -4.68 -5.52
N THR A 182 -12.92 -5.09 -6.75
CA THR A 182 -11.68 -5.75 -7.13
C THR A 182 -10.79 -4.75 -7.86
N ASN A 183 -9.60 -4.52 -7.33
CA ASN A 183 -8.65 -3.61 -7.94
C ASN A 183 -7.35 -4.38 -8.24
N LEU A 184 -6.88 -4.28 -9.47
CA LEU A 184 -5.56 -4.75 -9.83
C LEU A 184 -4.61 -3.55 -9.83
N ARG A 185 -3.62 -3.58 -8.93
CA ARG A 185 -2.62 -2.54 -8.79
C ARG A 185 -1.26 -3.04 -9.27
N THR A 186 -0.62 -2.29 -10.14
CA THR A 186 0.77 -2.50 -10.55
C THR A 186 1.59 -1.31 -10.11
N SER A 187 2.79 -1.54 -9.62
CA SER A 187 3.68 -0.46 -9.18
C SER A 187 5.12 -0.73 -9.61
N LEU A 188 5.87 0.36 -9.75
CA LEU A 188 7.31 0.32 -9.98
C LEU A 188 7.95 1.31 -9.01
N SER A 189 8.71 0.79 -8.05
CA SER A 189 9.31 1.59 -6.97
C SER A 189 10.82 1.53 -7.00
N LEU A 190 11.45 2.64 -6.66
CA LEU A 190 12.87 2.72 -6.35
C LEU A 190 13.02 2.61 -4.82
N MET A 191 13.77 1.59 -4.38
CA MET A 191 13.99 1.26 -2.97
C MET A 191 15.39 1.64 -2.55
N TYR A 192 15.50 2.27 -1.40
CA TYR A 192 16.75 2.56 -0.72
C TYR A 192 16.92 1.63 0.48
N THR A 193 18.06 0.96 0.57
CA THR A 193 18.37 -0.04 1.61
C THR A 193 19.26 0.58 2.67
N PHE A 194 18.81 0.49 3.93
CA PHE A 194 19.60 0.81 5.13
C PHE A 194 20.09 -0.49 5.77
N GLY A 195 21.36 -0.54 6.10
CA GLY A 195 21.98 -1.75 6.66
C GLY A 195 22.74 -2.56 5.61
N ARG A 196 23.60 -3.45 6.10
CA ARG A 196 24.43 -4.30 5.25
C ARG A 196 23.74 -5.67 5.16
N ARG A 197 23.45 -6.13 3.97
CA ARG A 197 23.21 -7.56 3.73
C ARG A 197 24.57 -8.19 3.50
N GLU A 198 25.01 -9.01 4.42
CA GLU A 198 26.16 -9.89 4.24
C GLU A 198 25.81 -11.02 3.26
#